data_a5d136f8c6c609608ec7764093cc2f14
#
_entry.id   a5d136f8c6c609608ec7764093cc2f14
#
_cell.length_a   1.000
_cell.length_b   1.000
_cell.length_c   1.000
_cell.angle_alpha   90.00
_cell.angle_beta   90.00
_cell.angle_gamma   90.00
#
_symmetry.space_group_name_H-M   'P 1'
#
loop_
_entity.id
_entity.type
_entity.pdbx_description
1 polymer ?
#
loop_
_entity_poly.entity_id
_entity_poly.type
_entity_poly.pdbx_seq_one_letter_code
_entity_poly.pdbx_strand_id
1 'polypeptide(L)'
;IMRKQTKLVAALSATALLAIGASAVTFAAGWNNSTGEWQYLDNEGNAIADAWRKSGDYWFYLGSDGNMAKNEVVQNNDDYYFVNGDGAMVTNQWVSFDEATEDGNDKRWMYFGADGKAYRDKNDKLTISDIKTINGKKYVFDQEGKMLYGWLGDESALVSGDDAWTTAKYYYGGFD
;
A
#
# COMPACT_ATOMS: atom_id res chain seq x y z
N ILE A 1 -24.18 6.83 -12.84
CA ILE A 1 -23.54 8.18 -12.87
C ILE A 1 -22.16 8.02 -12.29
N MET A 2 -21.16 7.96 -13.17
CA MET A 2 -19.74 7.90 -12.77
C MET A 2 -19.34 9.25 -12.14
N ARG A 3 -18.99 9.25 -10.86
CA ARG A 3 -18.35 10.40 -10.22
C ARG A 3 -16.91 10.49 -10.71
N LYS A 4 -16.60 11.53 -11.46
CA LYS A 4 -15.22 11.88 -11.81
C LYS A 4 -14.45 12.18 -10.54
N GLN A 5 -13.46 11.36 -10.23
CA GLN A 5 -12.48 11.64 -9.19
C GLN A 5 -11.62 12.80 -9.65
N THR A 6 -11.71 13.92 -8.96
CA THR A 6 -10.86 15.10 -9.21
C THR A 6 -9.45 14.76 -8.72
N LYS A 7 -8.50 14.69 -9.64
CA LYS A 7 -7.08 14.54 -9.30
C LYS A 7 -6.63 15.83 -8.62
N LEU A 8 -6.52 15.82 -7.31
CA LEU A 8 -5.82 16.87 -6.57
C LEU A 8 -4.33 16.62 -6.70
N VAL A 9 -3.68 17.38 -7.57
CA VAL A 9 -2.23 17.46 -7.61
C VAL A 9 -1.82 18.33 -6.43
N ALA A 10 -1.31 17.71 -5.37
CA ALA A 10 -0.67 18.44 -4.29
C ALA A 10 0.68 18.94 -4.81
N ALA A 11 0.75 20.23 -5.16
CA ALA A 11 2.02 20.87 -5.45
C ALA A 11 2.79 21.03 -4.13
N LEU A 12 3.76 20.18 -3.91
CA LEU A 12 4.75 20.34 -2.84
C LEU A 12 5.73 21.44 -3.28
N SER A 13 5.47 22.67 -2.90
CA SER A 13 6.41 23.77 -3.09
C SER A 13 7.42 23.78 -1.95
N ALA A 14 8.59 23.17 -2.16
CA ALA A 14 9.74 23.35 -1.31
C ALA A 14 10.46 24.63 -1.75
N THR A 15 10.23 25.74 -1.07
CA THR A 15 11.09 26.93 -1.16
C THR A 15 12.21 26.79 -0.13
N ALA A 16 13.34 26.23 -0.57
CA ALA A 16 14.58 26.30 0.21
C ALA A 16 15.18 27.69 0.07
N LEU A 17 15.13 28.49 1.12
CA LEU A 17 15.91 29.73 1.24
C LEU A 17 17.34 29.35 1.61
N LEU A 18 18.26 29.37 0.65
CA LEU A 18 19.70 29.32 0.89
C LEU A 18 20.18 30.68 1.40
N ALA A 19 20.36 30.79 2.71
CA ALA A 19 21.14 31.90 3.29
C ALA A 19 22.61 31.48 3.35
N ILE A 20 23.45 32.02 2.48
CA ILE A 20 24.89 31.82 2.50
C ILE A 20 25.48 32.79 3.54
N GLY A 21 25.81 32.28 4.72
CA GLY A 21 26.61 32.95 5.74
C GLY A 21 27.40 31.90 6.51
N ALA A 22 28.72 32.05 6.52
CA ALA A 22 29.66 31.11 7.15
C ALA A 22 29.44 31.04 8.66
N SER A 23 28.72 30.05 9.10
CA SER A 23 28.64 29.47 10.43
C SER A 23 27.74 28.25 10.36
N ALA A 24 28.05 27.17 11.04
CA ALA A 24 27.44 25.85 11.05
C ALA A 24 26.13 25.78 10.28
N VAL A 25 26.13 25.14 9.10
CA VAL A 25 24.92 24.94 8.28
C VAL A 25 23.99 24.08 9.08
N THR A 26 23.07 24.70 9.81
CA THR A 26 21.95 23.96 10.40
C THR A 26 20.98 23.68 9.26
N PHE A 27 20.98 22.46 8.78
CA PHE A 27 19.92 22.01 7.87
C PHE A 27 18.62 22.04 8.65
N ALA A 28 17.61 22.72 8.13
CA ALA A 28 16.28 22.58 8.70
C ALA A 28 15.75 21.21 8.29
N ALA A 29 15.31 20.41 9.27
CA ALA A 29 14.63 19.15 8.98
C ALA A 29 13.43 19.39 8.04
N GLY A 30 13.30 18.58 7.02
CA GLY A 30 12.19 18.75 6.08
C GLY A 30 12.38 18.06 4.74
N TRP A 31 11.38 18.26 3.89
CA TRP A 31 11.38 17.74 2.55
C TRP A 31 12.42 18.42 1.66
N ASN A 32 13.16 17.62 0.92
CA ASN A 32 14.22 18.05 0.01
C ASN A 32 14.12 17.28 -1.33
N ASN A 33 14.34 17.98 -2.44
CA ASN A 33 14.39 17.39 -3.79
C ASN A 33 15.59 17.89 -4.58
N SER A 34 16.69 18.19 -3.92
CA SER A 34 17.89 18.71 -4.57
C SER A 34 18.62 17.69 -5.43
N THR A 35 18.39 16.40 -5.20
CA THR A 35 18.97 15.27 -5.95
C THR A 35 18.10 14.84 -7.14
N GLY A 36 16.90 15.38 -7.30
CA GLY A 36 15.88 14.94 -8.26
C GLY A 36 14.90 13.93 -7.67
N GLU A 37 15.23 13.32 -6.53
CA GLU A 37 14.34 12.46 -5.76
C GLU A 37 13.91 13.15 -4.46
N TRP A 38 12.68 12.89 -4.04
CA TRP A 38 12.18 13.41 -2.78
C TRP A 38 12.75 12.64 -1.61
N GLN A 39 13.34 13.36 -0.67
CA GLN A 39 13.90 12.88 0.59
C GLN A 39 13.35 13.71 1.75
N TYR A 40 13.42 13.18 2.94
CA TYR A 40 13.20 13.96 4.16
C TYR A 40 14.51 14.01 4.96
N LEU A 41 15.03 15.22 5.18
CA LEU A 41 16.29 15.41 5.90
C LEU A 41 16.04 15.65 7.40
N ASP A 42 16.93 15.15 8.24
CA ASP A 42 16.99 15.48 9.65
C ASP A 42 17.67 16.85 9.89
N ASN A 43 17.85 17.22 11.16
CA ASN A 43 18.50 18.50 11.52
C ASN A 43 19.99 18.55 11.20
N GLU A 44 20.62 17.41 10.98
CA GLU A 44 22.02 17.26 10.59
C GLU A 44 22.19 17.22 9.07
N GLY A 45 21.07 17.20 8.31
CA GLY A 45 21.06 17.14 6.85
C GLY A 45 21.17 15.72 6.28
N ASN A 46 21.01 14.69 7.09
CA ASN A 46 21.00 13.30 6.62
C ASN A 46 19.60 12.90 6.15
N ALA A 47 19.53 12.12 5.07
CA ALA A 47 18.27 11.56 4.62
C ALA A 47 17.78 10.50 5.63
N ILE A 48 16.51 10.64 6.04
CA ILE A 48 15.84 9.65 6.88
C ILE A 48 15.40 8.49 5.98
N ALA A 49 15.64 7.26 6.43
CA ALA A 49 15.27 6.04 5.73
C ALA A 49 14.28 5.19 6.55
N ASP A 50 13.61 4.26 5.86
CA ASP A 50 12.67 3.28 6.43
C ASP A 50 11.62 3.91 7.35
N ALA A 51 11.06 5.05 6.94
CA ALA A 51 10.20 5.84 7.81
C ALA A 51 9.06 6.55 7.08
N TRP A 52 7.93 6.62 7.75
CA TRP A 52 6.80 7.42 7.31
C TRP A 52 6.97 8.89 7.70
N ARG A 53 6.60 9.78 6.78
CA ARG A 53 6.53 11.23 6.99
C ARG A 53 5.22 11.78 6.45
N LYS A 54 4.62 12.69 7.22
CA LYS A 54 3.38 13.35 6.84
C LYS A 54 3.67 14.69 6.19
N SER A 55 2.95 15.01 5.11
CA SER A 55 2.93 16.33 4.49
C SER A 55 1.49 16.68 4.12
N GLY A 56 0.94 17.73 4.71
CA GLY A 56 -0.48 18.03 4.61
C GLY A 56 -1.32 16.87 5.14
N ASP A 57 -2.24 16.38 4.32
CA ASP A 57 -3.14 15.28 4.66
C ASP A 57 -2.61 13.90 4.24
N TYR A 58 -1.43 13.85 3.61
CA TYR A 58 -0.87 12.63 3.04
C TYR A 58 0.32 12.11 3.82
N TRP A 59 0.46 10.78 3.82
CA TRP A 59 1.62 10.07 4.32
C TRP A 59 2.49 9.59 3.17
N PHE A 60 3.80 9.70 3.34
CA PHE A 60 4.82 9.30 2.40
C PHE A 60 5.83 8.39 3.10
N TYR A 61 6.31 7.38 2.41
CA TYR A 61 7.32 6.48 2.93
C TYR A 61 8.68 6.78 2.30
N LEU A 62 9.72 6.88 3.13
CA LEU A 62 11.11 6.95 2.70
C LEU A 62 11.66 5.53 2.74
N GLY A 63 12.14 5.02 1.61
CA GLY A 63 12.73 3.69 1.50
C GLY A 63 14.08 3.59 2.22
N SER A 64 14.70 2.42 2.16
CA SER A 64 16.00 2.17 2.78
C SER A 64 17.14 3.01 2.20
N ASP A 65 16.97 3.53 0.99
CA ASP A 65 17.89 4.46 0.32
C ASP A 65 17.62 5.94 0.69
N GLY A 66 16.63 6.20 1.54
CA GLY A 66 16.20 7.54 1.95
C GLY A 66 15.34 8.26 0.92
N ASN A 67 15.07 7.69 -0.24
CA ASN A 67 14.21 8.28 -1.26
C ASN A 67 12.73 7.95 -1.01
N MET A 68 11.85 8.83 -1.46
CA MET A 68 10.41 8.63 -1.36
C MET A 68 9.95 7.49 -2.28
N ALA A 69 9.38 6.45 -1.68
CA ALA A 69 8.79 5.33 -2.38
C ALA A 69 7.62 5.78 -3.26
N LYS A 70 7.47 5.19 -4.46
CA LYS A 70 6.42 5.53 -5.42
C LYS A 70 5.93 4.29 -6.15
N ASN A 71 4.60 4.20 -6.30
CA ASN A 71 3.93 3.16 -7.07
C ASN A 71 4.35 1.74 -6.68
N GLU A 72 4.45 1.50 -5.38
CA GLU A 72 4.89 0.22 -4.82
C GLU A 72 4.20 -0.14 -3.52
N VAL A 73 4.24 -1.42 -3.17
CA VAL A 73 3.84 -1.93 -1.86
C VAL A 73 4.99 -1.77 -0.89
N VAL A 74 4.73 -1.08 0.20
CA VAL A 74 5.66 -0.90 1.32
C VAL A 74 5.29 -1.88 2.42
N GLN A 75 6.23 -2.70 2.85
CA GLN A 75 6.11 -3.47 4.08
C GLN A 75 6.75 -2.68 5.22
N ASN A 76 5.95 -2.39 6.24
CA ASN A 76 6.45 -1.74 7.45
C ASN A 76 5.93 -2.50 8.66
N ASN A 77 6.85 -3.09 9.42
CA ASN A 77 6.57 -4.15 10.38
C ASN A 77 5.82 -5.32 9.70
N ASP A 78 4.71 -5.76 10.29
CA ASP A 78 3.89 -6.84 9.75
C ASP A 78 2.76 -6.37 8.83
N ASP A 79 2.67 -5.07 8.53
CA ASP A 79 1.60 -4.53 7.71
C ASP A 79 2.11 -4.09 6.33
N TYR A 80 1.23 -4.22 5.32
CA TYR A 80 1.49 -3.77 3.96
C TYR A 80 0.70 -2.51 3.67
N TYR A 81 1.32 -1.58 2.96
CA TYR A 81 0.75 -0.31 2.53
C TYR A 81 1.03 -0.14 1.04
N PHE A 82 0.28 0.68 0.35
CA PHE A 82 0.59 1.07 -1.01
C PHE A 82 0.77 2.58 -1.09
N VAL A 83 1.85 3.00 -1.74
CA VAL A 83 2.07 4.38 -2.13
C VAL A 83 1.87 4.52 -3.63
N ASN A 84 1.09 5.51 -4.04
CA ASN A 84 0.78 5.74 -5.45
C ASN A 84 1.95 6.37 -6.23
N GLY A 85 1.74 6.70 -7.50
CA GLY A 85 2.77 7.32 -8.35
C GLY A 85 3.27 8.69 -7.86
N ASP A 86 2.51 9.38 -7.02
CA ASP A 86 2.91 10.63 -6.36
C ASP A 86 3.59 10.38 -5.01
N GLY A 87 3.76 9.11 -4.60
CA GLY A 87 4.32 8.69 -3.32
C GLY A 87 3.34 8.74 -2.15
N ALA A 88 2.10 9.16 -2.36
CA ALA A 88 1.11 9.26 -1.31
C ALA A 88 0.53 7.89 -0.94
N MET A 89 0.45 7.59 0.37
CA MET A 89 -0.20 6.40 0.89
C MET A 89 -1.68 6.39 0.50
N VAL A 90 -2.15 5.30 -0.08
CA VAL A 90 -3.57 5.12 -0.42
C VAL A 90 -4.37 4.61 0.77
N THR A 91 -5.64 5.02 0.83
CA THR A 91 -6.60 4.59 1.84
C THR A 91 -7.96 4.33 1.22
N ASN A 92 -8.72 3.40 1.79
CA ASN A 92 -10.07 3.04 1.33
C ASN A 92 -10.14 2.75 -0.18
N GLN A 93 -9.15 2.01 -0.70
CA GLN A 93 -8.99 1.84 -2.15
C GLN A 93 -8.54 0.43 -2.52
N TRP A 94 -9.09 -0.07 -3.62
CA TRP A 94 -8.59 -1.23 -4.33
C TRP A 94 -7.40 -0.86 -5.21
N VAL A 95 -6.36 -1.68 -5.18
CA VAL A 95 -5.19 -1.57 -6.07
C VAL A 95 -4.95 -2.93 -6.72
N SER A 96 -4.68 -2.94 -8.03
CA SER A 96 -4.32 -4.14 -8.76
C SER A 96 -2.87 -4.09 -9.20
N PHE A 97 -2.23 -5.24 -9.15
CA PHE A 97 -0.87 -5.47 -9.61
C PHE A 97 -0.89 -6.57 -10.66
N ASP A 98 -0.08 -6.46 -11.68
CA ASP A 98 0.13 -7.54 -12.63
C ASP A 98 0.98 -8.63 -11.96
N GLU A 99 0.51 -9.86 -12.00
CA GLU A 99 1.17 -11.03 -11.43
C GLU A 99 1.42 -12.04 -12.56
N ALA A 100 2.67 -12.45 -12.71
CA ALA A 100 3.01 -13.50 -13.66
C ALA A 100 2.54 -14.85 -13.12
N THR A 101 1.72 -15.55 -13.88
CA THR A 101 1.23 -16.90 -13.57
C THR A 101 1.66 -17.89 -14.66
N GLU A 102 1.58 -19.19 -14.39
CA GLU A 102 1.92 -20.23 -15.39
C GLU A 102 1.02 -20.15 -16.63
N ASP A 103 -0.22 -19.72 -16.46
CA ASP A 103 -1.21 -19.62 -17.54
C ASP A 103 -1.25 -18.23 -18.23
N GLY A 104 -0.37 -17.31 -17.81
CA GLY A 104 -0.33 -15.95 -18.32
C GLY A 104 -0.18 -14.92 -17.22
N ASN A 105 -0.64 -13.69 -17.49
CA ASN A 105 -0.66 -12.63 -16.50
C ASN A 105 -2.05 -12.55 -15.86
N ASP A 106 -2.10 -12.69 -14.55
CA ASP A 106 -3.28 -12.44 -13.74
C ASP A 106 -3.13 -11.10 -12.99
N LYS A 107 -4.20 -10.67 -12.33
CA LYS A 107 -4.19 -9.48 -11.48
C LYS A 107 -4.31 -9.89 -10.02
N ARG A 108 -3.30 -9.49 -9.26
CA ARG A 108 -3.37 -9.49 -7.80
C ARG A 108 -4.14 -8.24 -7.36
N TRP A 109 -5.24 -8.43 -6.67
CA TRP A 109 -6.02 -7.34 -6.10
C TRP A 109 -5.81 -7.27 -4.59
N MET A 110 -5.54 -6.08 -4.10
CA MET A 110 -5.42 -5.77 -2.67
C MET A 110 -6.35 -4.61 -2.32
N TYR A 111 -6.88 -4.62 -1.10
CA TYR A 111 -7.64 -3.49 -0.57
C TYR A 111 -6.90 -2.86 0.61
N PHE A 112 -6.70 -1.56 0.54
CA PHE A 112 -6.09 -0.78 1.61
C PHE A 112 -7.18 -0.04 2.37
N GLY A 113 -7.26 -0.28 3.69
CA GLY A 113 -8.28 0.26 4.56
C GLY A 113 -8.13 1.75 4.86
N ALA A 114 -8.92 2.25 5.80
CA ALA A 114 -8.90 3.67 6.19
C ALA A 114 -7.58 4.11 6.84
N ASP A 115 -6.87 3.18 7.45
CA ASP A 115 -5.55 3.37 8.06
C ASP A 115 -4.38 3.13 7.08
N GLY A 116 -4.69 2.85 5.81
CA GLY A 116 -3.73 2.54 4.75
C GLY A 116 -3.21 1.11 4.77
N LYS A 117 -3.59 0.29 5.75
CA LYS A 117 -3.14 -1.11 5.82
C LYS A 117 -3.90 -1.98 4.83
N ALA A 118 -3.16 -2.90 4.18
CA ALA A 118 -3.79 -3.93 3.38
C ALA A 118 -4.66 -4.84 4.26
N TYR A 119 -5.87 -5.14 3.79
CA TYR A 119 -6.64 -6.22 4.37
C TYR A 119 -5.96 -7.54 4.06
N ARG A 120 -5.71 -8.34 5.07
CA ARG A 120 -5.06 -9.65 4.96
C ARG A 120 -5.52 -10.58 6.06
N ASP A 121 -5.34 -11.86 5.84
CA ASP A 121 -5.41 -12.84 6.90
C ASP A 121 -4.13 -12.77 7.74
N LYS A 122 -4.28 -12.70 9.06
CA LYS A 122 -3.15 -12.70 10.01
C LYS A 122 -3.00 -14.06 10.72
N ASN A 123 -3.87 -15.01 10.39
CA ASN A 123 -3.93 -16.32 11.00
C ASN A 123 -3.61 -17.40 9.97
N ASP A 124 -3.19 -18.56 10.44
CA ASP A 124 -2.95 -19.72 9.58
C ASP A 124 -4.24 -20.40 9.10
N LYS A 125 -5.39 -19.98 9.62
CA LYS A 125 -6.70 -20.58 9.31
C LYS A 125 -7.76 -19.50 9.10
N LEU A 126 -8.43 -19.59 7.96
CA LEU A 126 -9.56 -18.72 7.65
C LEU A 126 -10.69 -18.89 8.66
N THR A 127 -11.09 -17.80 9.29
CA THR A 127 -12.22 -17.74 10.22
C THR A 127 -13.25 -16.72 9.75
N ILE A 128 -14.45 -16.72 10.36
CA ILE A 128 -15.47 -15.69 10.06
C ILE A 128 -14.97 -14.28 10.32
N SER A 129 -14.05 -14.09 11.27
CA SER A 129 -13.46 -12.78 11.58
C SER A 129 -12.56 -12.25 10.45
N ASP A 130 -12.07 -13.11 9.58
CA ASP A 130 -11.16 -12.74 8.49
C ASP A 130 -11.92 -12.25 7.24
N ILE A 131 -13.25 -12.48 7.21
CA ILE A 131 -14.12 -11.97 6.15
C ILE A 131 -14.29 -10.45 6.33
N LYS A 132 -13.90 -9.71 5.31
CA LYS A 132 -14.00 -8.24 5.28
C LYS A 132 -15.19 -7.80 4.46
N THR A 133 -15.94 -6.83 4.96
CA THR A 133 -17.03 -6.22 4.20
C THR A 133 -16.59 -4.88 3.62
N ILE A 134 -16.62 -4.78 2.31
CA ILE A 134 -16.23 -3.57 1.56
C ILE A 134 -17.39 -3.19 0.66
N ASN A 135 -17.96 -2.01 0.86
CA ASN A 135 -19.13 -1.53 0.10
C ASN A 135 -20.29 -2.54 0.03
N GLY A 136 -20.55 -3.24 1.15
CA GLY A 136 -21.64 -4.19 1.28
C GLY A 136 -21.37 -5.59 0.72
N LYS A 137 -20.26 -5.81 0.04
CA LYS A 137 -19.81 -7.13 -0.44
C LYS A 137 -18.76 -7.71 0.50
N LYS A 138 -18.72 -9.04 0.57
CA LYS A 138 -17.77 -9.79 1.43
C LYS A 138 -16.58 -10.26 0.61
N TYR A 139 -15.40 -10.06 1.16
CA TYR A 139 -14.12 -10.43 0.55
C TYR A 139 -13.23 -11.16 1.55
N VAL A 140 -12.34 -11.97 1.02
CA VAL A 140 -11.33 -12.71 1.76
C VAL A 140 -9.97 -12.43 1.13
N PHE A 141 -8.94 -12.38 1.97
CA PHE A 141 -7.58 -12.10 1.54
C PHE A 141 -6.64 -13.15 2.12
N ASP A 142 -5.56 -13.45 1.41
CA ASP A 142 -4.47 -14.27 1.93
C ASP A 142 -3.58 -13.51 2.91
N GLN A 143 -2.50 -14.14 3.36
CA GLN A 143 -1.55 -13.54 4.31
C GLN A 143 -0.76 -12.37 3.71
N GLU A 144 -0.56 -12.34 2.40
CA GLU A 144 0.09 -11.26 1.66
C GLU A 144 -0.89 -10.15 1.25
N GLY A 145 -2.19 -10.31 1.55
CA GLY A 145 -3.23 -9.36 1.23
C GLY A 145 -3.80 -9.48 -0.19
N LYS A 146 -3.56 -10.59 -0.90
CA LYS A 146 -4.18 -10.87 -2.18
C LYS A 146 -5.64 -11.27 -1.94
N MET A 147 -6.57 -10.65 -2.66
CA MET A 147 -7.97 -11.05 -2.65
C MET A 147 -8.11 -12.47 -3.23
N LEU A 148 -8.79 -13.32 -2.47
CA LEU A 148 -9.09 -14.69 -2.86
C LEU A 148 -10.48 -14.79 -3.48
N TYR A 149 -10.65 -15.66 -4.47
CA TYR A 149 -11.93 -15.99 -5.08
C TYR A 149 -11.96 -17.48 -5.44
N GLY A 150 -13.17 -18.03 -5.56
CA GLY A 150 -13.37 -19.46 -5.79
C GLY A 150 -13.66 -20.23 -4.50
N TRP A 151 -13.40 -21.52 -4.51
CA TRP A 151 -13.57 -22.39 -3.36
C TRP A 151 -12.41 -22.23 -2.38
N LEU A 152 -12.72 -21.93 -1.13
CA LEU A 152 -11.74 -21.71 -0.07
C LEU A 152 -11.85 -22.76 1.02
N GLY A 153 -10.74 -23.32 1.40
CA GLY A 153 -10.58 -24.21 2.55
C GLY A 153 -10.39 -23.46 3.87
N ASP A 154 -9.91 -24.19 4.88
CA ASP A 154 -9.74 -23.66 6.24
C ASP A 154 -8.51 -22.76 6.44
N GLU A 155 -7.58 -22.74 5.50
CA GLU A 155 -6.25 -22.12 5.63
C GLU A 155 -6.07 -20.93 4.67
N SER A 156 -7.11 -20.20 4.37
CA SER A 156 -7.11 -19.10 3.37
C SER A 156 -6.50 -19.50 2.03
N ALA A 157 -6.58 -20.80 1.72
CA ALA A 157 -6.04 -21.39 0.52
C ALA A 157 -7.16 -21.75 -0.45
N LEU A 158 -6.90 -21.56 -1.73
CA LEU A 158 -7.79 -22.05 -2.78
C LEU A 158 -7.80 -23.58 -2.80
N VAL A 159 -8.99 -24.14 -2.87
CA VAL A 159 -9.21 -25.56 -3.12
C VAL A 159 -9.57 -25.71 -4.59
N SER A 160 -8.84 -26.55 -5.31
CA SER A 160 -9.01 -26.79 -6.74
C SER A 160 -9.40 -28.25 -7.03
N GLY A 161 -9.91 -28.48 -8.24
CA GLY A 161 -10.37 -29.79 -8.73
C GLY A 161 -11.88 -29.94 -8.75
N ASP A 162 -12.36 -30.96 -9.41
CA ASP A 162 -13.79 -31.21 -9.66
C ASP A 162 -14.60 -31.42 -8.38
N ASP A 163 -13.94 -31.86 -7.30
CA ASP A 163 -14.52 -32.13 -5.99
C ASP A 163 -14.25 -31.02 -4.95
N ALA A 164 -13.76 -29.86 -5.38
CA ALA A 164 -13.40 -28.73 -4.47
C ALA A 164 -14.58 -28.37 -3.55
N TRP A 165 -15.80 -28.40 -4.05
CA TRP A 165 -17.02 -28.09 -3.29
C TRP A 165 -17.27 -29.06 -2.12
N THR A 166 -16.70 -30.26 -2.13
CA THR A 166 -16.87 -31.26 -1.06
C THR A 166 -15.97 -31.01 0.15
N THR A 167 -14.84 -30.34 -0.06
CA THR A 167 -13.79 -30.07 0.94
C THR A 167 -13.68 -28.61 1.33
N ALA A 168 -14.13 -27.71 0.47
CA ALA A 168 -14.10 -26.28 0.74
C ALA A 168 -15.17 -25.88 1.77
N LYS A 169 -14.84 -24.87 2.58
CA LYS A 169 -15.80 -24.26 3.52
C LYS A 169 -16.59 -23.12 2.92
N TYR A 170 -16.01 -22.38 2.00
CA TYR A 170 -16.56 -21.14 1.47
C TYR A 170 -16.35 -21.04 -0.03
N TYR A 171 -17.25 -20.33 -0.68
CA TYR A 171 -17.09 -19.89 -2.06
C TYR A 171 -17.24 -18.37 -2.14
N TYR A 172 -16.28 -17.71 -2.80
CA TYR A 172 -16.29 -16.27 -3.03
C TYR A 172 -16.12 -15.97 -4.52
N GLY A 173 -17.01 -15.16 -5.07
CA GLY A 173 -17.01 -14.79 -6.49
C GLY A 173 -16.05 -13.63 -6.85
N GLY A 174 -15.31 -13.08 -5.88
CA GLY A 174 -14.45 -11.95 -6.16
C GLY A 174 -15.25 -10.66 -6.39
N PHE A 175 -15.06 -10.05 -7.56
CA PHE A 175 -15.79 -8.83 -7.94
C PHE A 175 -17.14 -9.07 -8.63
N ASP A 176 -17.49 -10.31 -8.92
CA ASP A 176 -18.74 -10.70 -9.60
C ASP A 176 -19.98 -10.57 -8.71
#